data_11c6428cb96e1401b8b597e9f2a284de
#
_entry.id   11c6428cb96e1401b8b597e9f2a284de
#
_cell.length_a   1.000
_cell.length_b   1.000
_cell.length_c   1.000
_cell.angle_alpha   90.00
_cell.angle_beta   90.00
_cell.angle_gamma   90.00
#
_symmetry.space_group_name_H-M   'P 1'
#
loop_
_entity.id
_entity.type
_entity.pdbx_description
1 polymer ?
#
loop_
_entity_poly.entity_id
_entity_poly.type
_entity_poly.pdbx_seq_one_letter_code
_entity_poly.pdbx_strand_id
1 'polypeptide(L)'
;MDKISIFGLVLGIVAVVGGQALEGGAISALVQPTAFLIVFGGTLGAVILQSPYVNFIQGIRMARWIWLPPAINNYAIIIDISRWSHVARREGLLALENITNAEKDPFIRKGLQLLVDGADPEKLRSIMEIEIDTYENEMKLSAKVWESAGGYSPTIGILGAVLGLIHVMENLTEPSRLGAGIAVAFVATI
;
A
#
# COMPACT_ATOMS: atom_id res chain seq x y z
N MET A 1 4.13 -13.67 0.36
CA MET A 1 4.13 -13.22 1.78
C MET A 1 5.24 -13.90 2.53
N ASP A 2 5.93 -13.16 3.35
CA ASP A 2 6.87 -13.73 4.30
C ASP A 2 6.11 -14.58 5.32
N LYS A 3 6.65 -15.77 5.67
CA LYS A 3 6.02 -16.70 6.63
C LYS A 3 5.80 -16.05 7.99
N ILE A 4 6.68 -15.13 8.38
CA ILE A 4 6.60 -14.38 9.63
C ILE A 4 5.40 -13.44 9.63
N SER A 5 5.13 -12.75 8.51
CA SER A 5 3.98 -11.84 8.39
C SER A 5 2.63 -12.58 8.50
N ILE A 6 2.54 -13.77 7.88
CA ILE A 6 1.34 -14.61 8.01
C ILE A 6 1.16 -15.06 9.46
N PHE A 7 2.24 -15.52 10.09
CA PHE A 7 2.19 -15.96 11.48
C PHE A 7 1.76 -14.82 12.42
N GLY A 8 2.31 -13.61 12.24
CA GLY A 8 1.93 -12.43 13.02
C GLY A 8 0.45 -12.06 12.86
N LEU A 9 -0.06 -12.08 11.61
CA LEU A 9 -1.47 -11.81 11.35
C LEU A 9 -2.39 -12.84 12.03
N VAL A 10 -2.09 -14.13 11.87
CA VAL A 10 -2.85 -15.22 12.50
C VAL A 10 -2.81 -15.11 14.02
N LEU A 11 -1.63 -14.86 14.59
CA LEU A 11 -1.47 -14.69 16.03
C LEU A 11 -2.33 -13.54 16.58
N GLY A 12 -2.34 -12.38 15.89
CA GLY A 12 -3.17 -11.24 16.29
C GLY A 12 -4.67 -11.57 16.27
N ILE A 13 -5.15 -12.19 15.19
CA ILE A 13 -6.56 -12.60 15.09
C ILE A 13 -6.92 -13.62 16.18
N VAL A 14 -6.07 -14.65 16.38
CA VAL A 14 -6.30 -15.68 17.39
C VAL A 14 -6.28 -15.12 18.80
N ALA A 15 -5.41 -14.14 19.10
CA ALA A 15 -5.37 -13.49 20.40
C ALA A 15 -6.66 -12.72 20.70
N VAL A 16 -7.18 -11.94 19.75
CA VAL A 16 -8.42 -11.16 19.94
C VAL A 16 -9.65 -12.07 20.03
N VAL A 17 -9.83 -12.95 19.05
CA VAL A 17 -11.01 -13.84 19.00
C VAL A 17 -10.96 -14.88 20.12
N GLY A 18 -9.76 -15.42 20.41
CA GLY A 18 -9.54 -16.37 21.49
C GLY A 18 -9.76 -15.76 22.87
N GLY A 19 -9.29 -14.54 23.11
CA GLY A 19 -9.55 -13.80 24.34
C GLY A 19 -11.06 -13.60 24.58
N GLN A 20 -11.78 -13.15 23.57
CA GLN A 20 -13.24 -12.99 23.63
C GLN A 20 -13.97 -14.31 23.93
N ALA A 21 -13.53 -15.40 23.30
CA ALA A 21 -14.13 -16.71 23.53
C ALA A 21 -13.84 -17.26 24.95
N LEU A 22 -12.64 -17.04 25.50
CA LEU A 22 -12.26 -17.43 26.84
C LEU A 22 -13.07 -16.70 27.93
N GLU A 23 -13.45 -15.46 27.69
CA GLU A 23 -14.32 -14.69 28.57
C GLU A 23 -15.81 -15.07 28.46
N GLY A 24 -16.13 -16.04 27.56
CA GLY A 24 -17.53 -16.46 27.32
C GLY A 24 -18.35 -15.48 26.48
N GLY A 25 -17.69 -14.52 25.85
CA GLY A 25 -18.32 -13.55 24.97
C GLY A 25 -18.69 -14.14 23.62
N ALA A 26 -19.81 -13.72 23.05
CA ALA A 26 -20.22 -14.13 21.72
C ALA A 26 -19.32 -13.47 20.66
N ILE A 27 -18.72 -14.25 19.75
CA ILE A 27 -17.90 -13.74 18.65
C ILE A 27 -18.71 -12.81 17.73
N SER A 28 -20.03 -13.09 17.58
CA SER A 28 -20.95 -12.23 16.82
C SER A 28 -21.05 -10.80 17.38
N ALA A 29 -20.77 -10.59 18.66
CA ALA A 29 -20.77 -9.26 19.27
C ALA A 29 -19.63 -8.36 18.73
N LEU A 30 -18.54 -8.95 18.25
CA LEU A 30 -17.44 -8.23 17.61
C LEU A 30 -17.77 -7.76 16.18
N VAL A 31 -18.87 -8.26 15.59
CA VAL A 31 -19.27 -7.91 14.23
C VAL A 31 -20.39 -6.88 14.30
N GLN A 32 -20.03 -5.61 14.24
CA GLN A 32 -20.96 -4.49 14.28
C GLN A 32 -20.89 -3.71 12.96
N PRO A 33 -21.90 -3.87 12.06
CA PRO A 33 -21.89 -3.22 10.74
C PRO A 33 -21.76 -1.69 10.81
N THR A 34 -22.40 -1.07 11.81
CA THR A 34 -22.35 0.39 12.01
C THR A 34 -20.94 0.84 12.39
N ALA A 35 -20.27 0.14 13.32
CA ALA A 35 -18.89 0.43 13.71
C ALA A 35 -17.94 0.28 12.50
N PHE A 36 -18.09 -0.81 11.76
CA PHE A 36 -17.31 -1.03 10.53
C PHE A 36 -17.50 0.10 9.52
N LEU A 37 -18.73 0.54 9.28
CA LEU A 37 -19.02 1.63 8.33
C LEU A 37 -18.38 2.94 8.77
N ILE A 38 -18.45 3.27 10.06
CA ILE A 38 -17.84 4.50 10.61
C ILE A 38 -16.33 4.44 10.47
N VAL A 39 -15.70 3.36 10.95
CA VAL A 39 -14.23 3.26 10.98
C VAL A 39 -13.66 3.11 9.58
N PHE A 40 -14.16 2.17 8.80
CA PHE A 40 -13.65 1.93 7.45
C PHE A 40 -13.99 3.09 6.51
N GLY A 41 -15.25 3.54 6.51
CA GLY A 41 -15.70 4.65 5.67
C GLY A 41 -15.03 5.98 6.03
N GLY A 42 -14.94 6.28 7.32
CA GLY A 42 -14.27 7.50 7.81
C GLY A 42 -12.78 7.49 7.53
N THR A 43 -12.09 6.37 7.76
CA THR A 43 -10.66 6.22 7.43
C THR A 43 -10.41 6.35 5.94
N LEU A 44 -11.23 5.67 5.11
CA LEU A 44 -11.11 5.75 3.65
C LEU A 44 -11.34 7.19 3.17
N GLY A 45 -12.36 7.87 3.70
CA GLY A 45 -12.64 9.26 3.37
C GLY A 45 -11.47 10.20 3.71
N ALA A 46 -10.90 10.05 4.90
CA ALA A 46 -9.74 10.85 5.33
C ALA A 46 -8.51 10.61 4.45
N VAL A 47 -8.23 9.35 4.08
CA VAL A 47 -7.10 8.98 3.21
C VAL A 47 -7.30 9.52 1.79
N ILE A 48 -8.50 9.41 1.23
CA ILE A 48 -8.81 9.96 -0.11
C ILE A 48 -8.64 11.48 -0.12
N LEU A 49 -9.10 12.15 0.92
CA LEU A 49 -9.01 13.61 1.02
C LEU A 49 -7.54 14.09 1.09
N GLN A 50 -6.67 13.33 1.75
CA GLN A 50 -5.27 13.68 1.93
C GLN A 50 -4.39 13.30 0.73
N SER A 51 -4.73 12.23 0.01
CA SER A 51 -3.86 11.62 -0.98
C SER A 51 -4.16 12.13 -2.39
N PRO A 52 -3.15 12.50 -3.21
CA PRO A 52 -3.34 12.72 -4.63
C PRO A 52 -3.92 11.46 -5.29
N TYR A 53 -4.85 11.65 -6.22
CA TYR A 53 -5.57 10.55 -6.89
C TYR A 53 -4.64 9.46 -7.45
N VAL A 54 -3.54 9.89 -8.11
CA VAL A 54 -2.57 8.96 -8.73
C VAL A 54 -1.94 8.06 -7.67
N ASN A 55 -1.46 8.64 -6.56
CA ASN A 55 -0.80 7.92 -5.47
C ASN A 55 -1.78 7.00 -4.73
N PHE A 56 -3.04 7.43 -4.57
CA PHE A 56 -4.07 6.62 -3.96
C PHE A 56 -4.34 5.34 -4.76
N ILE A 57 -4.57 5.46 -6.07
CA ILE A 57 -4.81 4.30 -6.95
C ILE A 57 -3.58 3.38 -6.99
N GLN A 58 -2.39 3.96 -7.06
CA GLN A 58 -1.15 3.19 -7.05
C GLN A 58 -0.94 2.48 -5.71
N GLY A 59 -1.21 3.14 -4.58
CA GLY A 59 -1.19 2.53 -3.25
C GLY A 59 -2.12 1.32 -3.14
N ILE A 60 -3.36 1.42 -3.65
CA ILE A 60 -4.28 0.29 -3.69
C ILE A 60 -3.71 -0.86 -4.54
N ARG A 61 -3.11 -0.55 -5.70
CA ARG A 61 -2.48 -1.58 -6.55
C ARG A 61 -1.29 -2.24 -5.86
N MET A 62 -0.52 -1.49 -5.07
CA MET A 62 0.61 -2.02 -4.30
C MET A 62 0.17 -3.02 -3.22
N ALA A 63 -1.05 -2.94 -2.70
CA ALA A 63 -1.58 -3.95 -1.78
C ALA A 63 -1.53 -5.37 -2.35
N ARG A 64 -1.64 -5.51 -3.68
CA ARG A 64 -1.48 -6.80 -4.36
C ARG A 64 -0.07 -7.40 -4.18
N TRP A 65 0.95 -6.58 -3.98
CA TRP A 65 2.33 -7.05 -3.78
C TRP A 65 2.52 -7.81 -2.47
N ILE A 66 1.62 -7.63 -1.50
CA ILE A 66 1.60 -8.43 -0.26
C ILE A 66 1.45 -9.92 -0.61
N TRP A 67 0.64 -10.23 -1.62
CA TRP A 67 0.36 -11.61 -2.05
C TRP A 67 1.21 -12.04 -3.24
N LEU A 68 1.46 -11.14 -4.18
CA LEU A 68 2.17 -11.37 -5.45
C LEU A 68 3.25 -10.29 -5.63
N PRO A 69 4.40 -10.41 -4.95
CA PRO A 69 5.49 -9.46 -5.13
C PRO A 69 6.01 -9.49 -6.57
N PRO A 70 6.40 -8.34 -7.14
CA PRO A 70 7.00 -8.29 -8.46
C PRO A 70 8.32 -9.08 -8.47
N ALA A 71 8.46 -9.99 -9.41
CA ALA A 71 9.69 -10.74 -9.61
C ALA A 71 10.65 -9.93 -10.47
N ILE A 72 11.67 -9.33 -9.84
CA ILE A 72 12.73 -8.61 -10.55
C ILE A 72 13.91 -9.56 -10.71
N ASN A 73 14.27 -9.85 -11.95
CA ASN A 73 15.44 -10.68 -12.25
C ASN A 73 16.66 -9.78 -12.57
N ASN A 74 17.32 -9.29 -11.53
CA ASN A 74 18.49 -8.43 -11.67
C ASN A 74 19.62 -9.09 -12.47
N TYR A 75 19.74 -10.42 -12.40
CA TYR A 75 20.79 -11.15 -13.12
C TYR A 75 20.57 -11.10 -14.64
N ALA A 76 19.33 -11.22 -15.10
CA ALA A 76 19.01 -11.09 -16.51
C ALA A 76 19.35 -9.69 -17.04
N ILE A 77 19.03 -8.65 -16.28
CA ILE A 77 19.33 -7.25 -16.66
C ILE A 77 20.87 -7.05 -16.80
N ILE A 78 21.67 -7.58 -15.89
CA ILE A 78 23.14 -7.49 -15.97
C ILE A 78 23.67 -8.17 -17.22
N ILE A 79 23.15 -9.33 -17.59
CA ILE A 79 23.53 -10.04 -18.82
C ILE A 79 23.18 -9.21 -20.05
N ASP A 80 21.98 -8.65 -20.09
CA ASP A 80 21.53 -7.83 -21.20
C ASP A 80 22.39 -6.56 -21.36
N ILE A 81 22.70 -5.86 -20.28
CA ILE A 81 23.62 -4.71 -20.30
C ILE A 81 24.99 -5.11 -20.82
N SER A 82 25.53 -6.26 -20.42
CA SER A 82 26.81 -6.76 -20.93
C SER A 82 26.73 -7.02 -22.42
N ARG A 83 25.64 -7.64 -22.91
CA ARG A 83 25.42 -7.88 -24.35
C ARG A 83 25.36 -6.57 -25.14
N TRP A 84 24.59 -5.59 -24.66
CA TRP A 84 24.48 -4.27 -25.30
C TRP A 84 25.80 -3.53 -25.34
N SER A 85 26.62 -3.63 -24.30
CA SER A 85 27.97 -3.08 -24.27
C SER A 85 28.87 -3.70 -25.37
N HIS A 86 28.76 -5.00 -25.61
CA HIS A 86 29.48 -5.66 -26.69
C HIS A 86 29.03 -5.21 -28.09
N VAL A 87 27.73 -5.06 -28.30
CA VAL A 87 27.15 -4.55 -29.55
C VAL A 87 27.62 -3.12 -29.79
N ALA A 88 27.51 -2.24 -28.78
CA ALA A 88 27.94 -0.86 -28.89
C ALA A 88 29.43 -0.70 -29.24
N ARG A 89 30.32 -1.57 -28.70
CA ARG A 89 31.77 -1.56 -29.00
C ARG A 89 32.09 -2.04 -30.40
N ARG A 90 31.33 -2.99 -30.92
CA ARG A 90 31.61 -3.58 -32.25
C ARG A 90 30.97 -2.85 -33.40
N GLU A 91 29.74 -2.36 -33.19
CA GLU A 91 28.87 -1.87 -34.25
C GLU A 91 28.50 -0.38 -34.06
N GLY A 92 28.94 0.20 -32.95
CA GLY A 92 28.62 1.59 -32.57
C GLY A 92 27.33 1.73 -31.81
N LEU A 93 27.10 2.92 -31.19
CA LEU A 93 25.91 3.20 -30.36
C LEU A 93 24.59 3.15 -31.14
N LEU A 94 24.60 3.51 -32.42
CA LEU A 94 23.41 3.47 -33.29
C LEU A 94 22.86 2.04 -33.46
N ALA A 95 23.70 1.02 -33.32
CA ALA A 95 23.21 -0.37 -33.39
C ALA A 95 22.29 -0.76 -32.25
N LEU A 96 22.27 0.02 -31.17
CA LEU A 96 21.35 -0.17 -30.04
C LEU A 96 19.92 0.33 -30.35
N GLU A 97 19.69 1.08 -31.40
CA GLU A 97 18.37 1.66 -31.71
C GLU A 97 17.27 0.61 -31.85
N ASN A 98 17.57 -0.49 -32.54
CA ASN A 98 16.61 -1.60 -32.69
C ASN A 98 16.30 -2.26 -31.34
N ILE A 99 17.28 -2.37 -30.47
CA ILE A 99 17.14 -2.91 -29.12
C ILE A 99 16.27 -1.96 -28.27
N THR A 100 16.54 -0.67 -28.34
CA THR A 100 15.80 0.39 -27.65
C THR A 100 14.30 0.36 -28.02
N ASN A 101 14.01 0.22 -29.31
CA ASN A 101 12.63 0.16 -29.81
C ASN A 101 11.87 -1.11 -29.39
N ALA A 102 12.59 -2.21 -29.17
CA ALA A 102 12.02 -3.49 -28.72
C ALA A 102 11.89 -3.59 -27.20
N GLU A 103 12.58 -2.73 -26.44
CA GLU A 103 12.61 -2.78 -24.98
C GLU A 103 11.26 -2.34 -24.38
N LYS A 104 10.75 -3.14 -23.44
CA LYS A 104 9.44 -2.92 -22.79
C LYS A 104 9.57 -2.12 -21.51
N ASP A 105 10.69 -2.24 -20.80
CA ASP A 105 10.91 -1.51 -19.57
C ASP A 105 11.20 -0.03 -19.89
N PRO A 106 10.36 0.91 -19.41
CA PRO A 106 10.53 2.33 -19.73
C PRO A 106 11.85 2.92 -19.23
N PHE A 107 12.35 2.44 -18.07
CA PHE A 107 13.60 2.90 -17.48
C PHE A 107 14.79 2.47 -18.33
N ILE A 108 14.85 1.19 -18.68
CA ILE A 108 15.90 0.63 -19.52
C ILE A 108 15.87 1.29 -20.90
N ARG A 109 14.68 1.41 -21.51
CA ARG A 109 14.51 2.06 -22.82
C ARG A 109 15.00 3.50 -22.81
N LYS A 110 14.73 4.27 -21.74
CA LYS A 110 15.20 5.66 -21.60
C LYS A 110 16.73 5.72 -21.53
N GLY A 111 17.36 4.82 -20.77
CA GLY A 111 18.81 4.72 -20.70
C GLY A 111 19.46 4.37 -22.05
N LEU A 112 18.90 3.39 -22.77
CA LEU A 112 19.36 3.02 -24.10
C LEU A 112 19.18 4.17 -25.12
N GLN A 113 18.06 4.89 -25.06
CA GLN A 113 17.82 6.04 -25.92
C GLN A 113 18.88 7.13 -25.72
N LEU A 114 19.20 7.45 -24.47
CA LEU A 114 20.25 8.43 -24.18
C LEU A 114 21.62 8.01 -24.72
N LEU A 115 21.93 6.70 -24.72
CA LEU A 115 23.15 6.16 -25.32
C LEU A 115 23.14 6.31 -26.84
N VAL A 116 22.03 5.98 -27.50
CA VAL A 116 21.87 6.13 -28.97
C VAL A 116 22.00 7.58 -29.39
N ASP A 117 21.44 8.50 -28.58
CA ASP A 117 21.53 9.95 -28.80
C ASP A 117 22.93 10.53 -28.51
N GLY A 118 23.88 9.70 -28.07
CA GLY A 118 25.26 10.12 -27.84
C GLY A 118 25.45 10.94 -26.56
N ALA A 119 24.61 10.74 -25.56
CA ALA A 119 24.74 11.42 -24.28
C ALA A 119 26.10 11.09 -23.62
N ASP A 120 26.71 12.12 -23.02
CA ASP A 120 27.92 11.95 -22.21
C ASP A 120 27.66 11.02 -21.02
N PRO A 121 28.62 10.14 -20.65
CA PRO A 121 28.44 9.16 -19.56
C PRO A 121 28.04 9.78 -18.22
N GLU A 122 28.60 10.94 -17.86
CA GLU A 122 28.23 11.64 -16.61
C GLU A 122 26.80 12.15 -16.65
N LYS A 123 26.39 12.70 -17.79
CA LYS A 123 25.02 13.18 -18.01
C LYS A 123 24.02 12.03 -18.02
N LEU A 124 24.36 10.92 -18.68
CA LEU A 124 23.56 9.69 -18.66
C LEU A 124 23.33 9.23 -17.22
N ARG A 125 24.40 9.10 -16.45
CA ARG A 125 24.34 8.68 -15.05
C ARG A 125 23.44 9.61 -14.22
N SER A 126 23.64 10.91 -14.32
CA SER A 126 22.86 11.90 -13.58
C SER A 126 21.37 11.82 -13.91
N ILE A 127 21.01 11.66 -15.19
CA ILE A 127 19.60 11.53 -15.61
C ILE A 127 19.00 10.23 -15.06
N MET A 128 19.73 9.12 -15.11
CA MET A 128 19.22 7.84 -14.62
C MET A 128 19.10 7.82 -13.09
N GLU A 129 19.99 8.48 -12.35
CA GLU A 129 19.89 8.66 -10.90
C GLU A 129 18.64 9.47 -10.52
N ILE A 130 18.36 10.58 -11.22
CA ILE A 130 17.16 11.37 -11.03
C ILE A 130 15.89 10.54 -11.30
N GLU A 131 15.90 9.69 -12.32
CA GLU A 131 14.79 8.82 -12.65
C GLU A 131 14.51 7.79 -11.53
N ILE A 132 15.58 7.22 -10.96
CA ILE A 132 15.51 6.28 -9.84
C ILE A 132 14.91 6.98 -8.61
N ASP A 133 15.44 8.15 -8.26
CA ASP A 133 14.97 8.93 -7.11
C ASP A 133 13.50 9.34 -7.26
N THR A 134 13.10 9.73 -8.48
CA THR A 134 11.72 10.09 -8.80
C THR A 134 10.80 8.90 -8.61
N TYR A 135 11.16 7.75 -9.17
CA TYR A 135 10.40 6.51 -9.02
C TYR A 135 10.29 6.08 -7.55
N GLU A 136 11.40 6.11 -6.82
CA GLU A 136 11.42 5.77 -5.40
C GLU A 136 10.49 6.69 -4.57
N ASN A 137 10.52 7.99 -4.84
CA ASN A 137 9.67 8.95 -4.17
C ASN A 137 8.18 8.73 -4.49
N GLU A 138 7.83 8.45 -5.73
CA GLU A 138 6.45 8.11 -6.12
C GLU A 138 5.97 6.83 -5.43
N MET A 139 6.82 5.81 -5.34
CA MET A 139 6.49 4.57 -4.63
C MET A 139 6.30 4.81 -3.13
N LYS A 140 7.16 5.60 -2.50
CA LYS A 140 7.03 5.99 -1.08
C LYS A 140 5.72 6.74 -0.83
N LEU A 141 5.38 7.71 -1.67
CA LEU A 141 4.11 8.45 -1.56
C LEU A 141 2.90 7.53 -1.71
N SER A 142 2.98 6.56 -2.61
CA SER A 142 1.91 5.58 -2.80
C SER A 142 1.79 4.61 -1.61
N ALA A 143 2.90 4.19 -1.01
CA ALA A 143 2.90 3.37 0.21
C ALA A 143 2.36 4.14 1.42
N LYS A 144 2.57 5.46 1.47
CA LYS A 144 2.09 6.33 2.56
C LYS A 144 0.57 6.35 2.70
N VAL A 145 -0.17 5.97 1.66
CA VAL A 145 -1.63 5.77 1.70
C VAL A 145 -2.01 4.77 2.81
N TRP A 146 -1.27 3.68 2.94
CA TRP A 146 -1.51 2.65 3.96
C TRP A 146 -1.05 3.07 5.36
N GLU A 147 0.07 3.79 5.43
CA GLU A 147 0.53 4.40 6.67
C GLU A 147 -0.51 5.39 7.22
N SER A 148 -1.05 6.25 6.35
CA SER A 148 -2.11 7.19 6.70
C SER A 148 -3.38 6.47 7.15
N ALA A 149 -3.78 5.40 6.47
CA ALA A 149 -4.93 4.59 6.87
C ALA A 149 -4.74 4.01 8.29
N GLY A 150 -3.56 3.46 8.58
CA GLY A 150 -3.21 2.96 9.92
C GLY A 150 -3.22 4.05 10.98
N GLY A 151 -2.78 5.26 10.63
CA GLY A 151 -2.77 6.42 11.54
C GLY A 151 -4.17 6.99 11.83
N TYR A 152 -5.05 7.04 10.82
CA TYR A 152 -6.41 7.56 11.00
C TYR A 152 -7.38 6.57 11.65
N SER A 153 -7.20 5.27 11.41
CA SER A 153 -8.13 4.25 11.89
C SER A 153 -8.40 4.34 13.41
N PRO A 154 -7.40 4.43 14.30
CA PRO A 154 -7.66 4.56 15.73
C PRO A 154 -8.41 5.84 16.10
N THR A 155 -8.09 6.96 15.44
CA THR A 155 -8.73 8.25 15.71
C THR A 155 -10.21 8.24 15.28
N ILE A 156 -10.50 7.66 14.12
CA ILE A 156 -11.88 7.48 13.65
C ILE A 156 -12.62 6.46 14.53
N GLY A 157 -11.92 5.45 15.06
CA GLY A 157 -12.46 4.53 16.04
C GLY A 157 -12.95 5.23 17.30
N ILE A 158 -12.15 6.13 17.86
CA ILE A 158 -12.57 6.97 19.00
C ILE A 158 -13.80 7.80 18.66
N LEU A 159 -13.87 8.40 17.47
CA LEU A 159 -15.05 9.14 17.00
C LEU A 159 -16.28 8.22 16.94
N GLY A 160 -16.12 7.00 16.43
CA GLY A 160 -17.17 5.98 16.41
C GLY A 160 -17.65 5.62 17.82
N ALA A 161 -16.73 5.49 18.78
CA ALA A 161 -17.07 5.23 20.18
C ALA A 161 -17.90 6.37 20.79
N VAL A 162 -17.51 7.61 20.53
CA VAL A 162 -18.26 8.80 21.02
C VAL A 162 -19.66 8.84 20.40
N LEU A 163 -19.82 8.57 19.10
CA LEU A 163 -21.12 8.50 18.45
C LEU A 163 -22.00 7.39 19.03
N GLY A 164 -21.42 6.22 19.34
CA GLY A 164 -22.13 5.14 20.01
C GLY A 164 -22.61 5.53 21.40
N LEU A 165 -21.79 6.24 22.19
CA LEU A 165 -22.19 6.75 23.52
C LEU A 165 -23.27 7.84 23.43
N ILE A 166 -23.21 8.72 22.44
CA ILE A 166 -24.30 9.69 22.22
C ILE A 166 -25.62 8.97 22.00
N HIS A 167 -25.63 7.94 21.16
CA HIS A 167 -26.82 7.14 20.91
C HIS A 167 -27.34 6.45 22.17
N VAL A 168 -26.48 5.98 23.06
CA VAL A 168 -26.85 5.44 24.37
C VAL A 168 -27.53 6.52 25.23
N MET A 169 -26.95 7.73 25.27
CA MET A 169 -27.50 8.84 26.05
C MET A 169 -28.89 9.30 25.56
N GLU A 170 -29.13 9.27 24.25
CA GLU A 170 -30.45 9.60 23.67
C GLU A 170 -31.51 8.57 24.01
N ASN A 171 -31.15 7.32 24.30
CA ASN A 171 -32.09 6.22 24.55
C ASN A 171 -32.06 5.70 25.99
N LEU A 172 -31.65 6.51 26.98
CA LEU A 172 -31.55 6.10 28.38
C LEU A 172 -32.86 5.55 28.98
N THR A 173 -34.00 5.97 28.45
CA THR A 173 -35.34 5.52 28.91
C THR A 173 -35.73 4.17 28.31
N GLU A 174 -35.02 3.66 27.32
CA GLU A 174 -35.27 2.38 26.64
C GLU A 174 -34.12 1.37 26.84
N PRO A 175 -34.13 0.59 27.96
CA PRO A 175 -33.00 -0.31 28.27
C PRO A 175 -32.65 -1.34 27.16
N SER A 176 -33.64 -1.71 26.35
CA SER A 176 -33.42 -2.64 25.23
C SER A 176 -32.53 -2.10 24.13
N ARG A 177 -32.38 -0.79 24.00
CA ARG A 177 -31.52 -0.14 22.98
C ARG A 177 -30.12 0.19 23.48
N LEU A 178 -29.94 0.26 24.82
CA LEU A 178 -28.65 0.61 25.40
C LEU A 178 -27.55 -0.36 25.02
N GLY A 179 -27.83 -1.66 25.02
CA GLY A 179 -26.85 -2.69 24.69
C GLY A 179 -26.26 -2.56 23.29
N ALA A 180 -27.08 -2.21 22.30
CA ALA A 180 -26.64 -2.04 20.92
C ALA A 180 -25.70 -0.82 20.75
N GLY A 181 -26.06 0.33 21.38
CA GLY A 181 -25.24 1.54 21.34
C GLY A 181 -23.87 1.34 22.05
N ILE A 182 -23.90 0.67 23.20
CA ILE A 182 -22.68 0.32 23.94
C ILE A 182 -21.78 -0.59 23.09
N ALA A 183 -22.36 -1.63 22.45
CA ALA A 183 -21.59 -2.54 21.60
C ALA A 183 -20.92 -1.78 20.42
N VAL A 184 -21.63 -0.86 19.75
CA VAL A 184 -21.06 -0.04 18.67
C VAL A 184 -19.89 0.80 19.19
N ALA A 185 -20.04 1.43 20.37
CA ALA A 185 -19.01 2.28 20.97
C ALA A 185 -17.71 1.50 21.24
N PHE A 186 -17.80 0.31 21.82
CA PHE A 186 -16.61 -0.48 22.13
C PHE A 186 -16.00 -1.17 20.89
N VAL A 187 -16.81 -1.71 20.00
CA VAL A 187 -16.32 -2.41 18.80
C VAL A 187 -15.67 -1.44 17.80
N ALA A 188 -16.07 -0.18 17.77
CA ALA A 188 -15.43 0.82 16.92
C ALA A 188 -13.95 1.10 17.29
N THR A 189 -13.51 0.72 18.50
CA THR A 189 -12.14 0.93 18.97
C THR A 189 -11.25 -0.31 18.85
N ILE A 190 -11.82 -1.46 18.55
CA ILE A 190 -11.12 -2.74 18.33
C ILE A 190 -10.67 -2.87 16.87
#